data_a49ab75a9d6dea44cc97600e760b141e
#
_entry.id   a49ab75a9d6dea44cc97600e760b141e
#
_cell.length_a   1.000
_cell.length_b   1.000
_cell.length_c   1.000
_cell.angle_alpha   90.00
_cell.angle_beta   90.00
_cell.angle_gamma   90.00
#
_symmetry.space_group_name_H-M   'P 1'
#
loop_
_entity.id
_entity.type
_entity.pdbx_description
1 polymer ?
#
loop_
_entity_poly.entity_id
_entity_poly.type
_entity_poly.pdbx_seq_one_letter_code
_entity_poly.pdbx_strand_id
1 'polypeptide(L)'
;MSKHRNAENQSAQSYERQLRFGSMLRKLLPSGSRRWITPIVMLLLLLGIVAGAVIVSSVTQRHVQLDDGTVWVTSLKDRKAARFNVRNRDADAGVASTAARFDVAQHDGSTVISEGTKASNIEASTVSESGNTTIKSDMRTVVGGNTAAFINVKTGNVWVGSADDVKSMNPTTDSPKMKLGSGGRIAVTHDGVVYGYRTSDGAVLSVDGPQGTPGKDATIKGATNVESFTVVGKTPVVAGAGKAFWPKGSADIGLQGQATLQAPSTDGRQTGWVAGHRHGRFG
;
A
#
# COMPACT_ATOMS: atom_id res chain seq x y z
N MET A 1 -26.86 30.01 -50.99
CA MET A 1 -26.43 31.33 -50.49
C MET A 1 -27.18 31.81 -49.24
N SER A 2 -27.81 30.94 -48.45
CA SER A 2 -28.67 31.36 -47.31
C SER A 2 -28.10 31.06 -45.90
N LYS A 3 -27.04 30.24 -45.74
CA LYS A 3 -26.47 29.87 -44.43
C LYS A 3 -25.47 30.87 -43.85
N HIS A 4 -24.87 31.75 -44.66
CA HIS A 4 -23.86 32.72 -44.15
C HIS A 4 -24.50 33.98 -43.51
N ARG A 5 -25.72 34.33 -43.83
CA ARG A 5 -26.39 35.51 -43.22
C ARG A 5 -26.92 35.31 -41.82
N ASN A 6 -27.15 34.04 -41.40
CA ASN A 6 -27.64 33.78 -40.03
C ASN A 6 -26.54 33.78 -38.97
N ALA A 7 -25.29 33.52 -39.33
CA ALA A 7 -24.17 33.54 -38.39
C ALA A 7 -23.72 34.95 -38.00
N GLU A 8 -23.77 35.89 -38.95
CA GLU A 8 -23.44 37.30 -38.67
C GLU A 8 -24.46 38.01 -37.79
N ASN A 9 -25.74 37.69 -37.93
CA ASN A 9 -26.80 38.30 -37.10
C ASN A 9 -26.79 37.77 -35.65
N GLN A 10 -26.30 36.55 -35.39
CA GLN A 10 -26.16 36.02 -34.00
C GLN A 10 -24.97 36.62 -33.28
N SER A 11 -23.86 36.91 -33.96
CA SER A 11 -22.70 37.57 -33.37
C SER A 11 -22.96 39.02 -32.99
N ALA A 12 -23.70 39.76 -33.81
CA ALA A 12 -24.08 41.16 -33.54
C ALA A 12 -25.03 41.27 -32.32
N GLN A 13 -25.99 40.35 -32.18
CA GLN A 13 -26.93 40.36 -31.05
C GLN A 13 -26.25 39.99 -29.71
N SER A 14 -25.20 39.18 -29.73
CA SER A 14 -24.45 38.85 -28.51
C SER A 14 -23.60 40.02 -28.00
N TYR A 15 -23.03 40.81 -28.92
CA TYR A 15 -22.27 42.02 -28.59
C TYR A 15 -23.13 43.12 -27.99
N GLU A 16 -24.33 43.35 -28.54
CA GLU A 16 -25.24 44.36 -27.98
C GLU A 16 -25.81 43.99 -26.61
N ARG A 17 -25.96 42.68 -26.27
CA ARG A 17 -26.35 42.25 -24.93
C ARG A 17 -25.26 42.50 -23.89
N GLN A 18 -23.99 42.33 -24.23
CA GLN A 18 -22.89 42.60 -23.31
C GLN A 18 -22.71 44.08 -23.00
N LEU A 19 -22.96 44.97 -23.99
CA LEU A 19 -22.86 46.41 -23.75
C LEU A 19 -24.03 46.97 -22.92
N ARG A 20 -25.21 46.33 -22.94
CA ARG A 20 -26.34 46.74 -22.08
C ARG A 20 -26.18 46.32 -20.61
N PHE A 21 -25.50 45.21 -20.35
CA PHE A 21 -25.22 44.80 -18.96
C PHE A 21 -24.24 45.74 -18.26
N GLY A 22 -23.25 46.25 -18.96
CA GLY A 22 -22.25 47.18 -18.40
C GLY A 22 -22.84 48.56 -18.04
N SER A 23 -23.91 48.99 -18.73
CA SER A 23 -24.55 50.31 -18.49
C SER A 23 -25.59 50.29 -17.36
N MET A 24 -26.19 49.13 -17.06
CA MET A 24 -27.12 48.99 -15.92
C MET A 24 -26.43 48.99 -14.57
N LEU A 25 -25.23 48.42 -14.45
CA LEU A 25 -24.45 48.41 -13.21
C LEU A 25 -23.96 49.81 -12.79
N ARG A 26 -23.82 50.75 -13.76
CA ARG A 26 -23.39 52.13 -13.43
C ARG A 26 -24.49 52.99 -12.80
N LYS A 27 -25.77 52.61 -12.94
CA LYS A 27 -26.91 53.39 -12.41
C LYS A 27 -27.36 52.99 -11.00
N LEU A 28 -26.84 51.91 -10.46
CA LEU A 28 -27.27 51.40 -9.16
C LEU A 28 -26.36 51.78 -7.96
N LEU A 29 -25.30 52.54 -8.18
CA LEU A 29 -24.39 52.94 -7.11
C LEU A 29 -24.45 54.44 -6.80
N PRO A 30 -24.97 54.83 -5.65
CA PRO A 30 -24.97 56.23 -5.24
C PRO A 30 -23.53 56.71 -5.04
N SER A 31 -23.19 57.87 -5.52
CA SER A 31 -21.84 58.45 -5.62
C SER A 31 -21.10 58.72 -4.27
N GLY A 32 -21.76 58.45 -3.15
CA GLY A 32 -21.18 58.67 -1.81
C GLY A 32 -20.49 57.41 -1.21
N SER A 33 -20.77 56.22 -1.73
CA SER A 33 -20.29 54.98 -1.09
C SER A 33 -19.01 54.38 -1.70
N ARG A 34 -18.46 55.01 -2.72
CA ARG A 34 -17.35 54.52 -3.54
C ARG A 34 -16.04 54.26 -2.74
N ARG A 35 -15.85 54.95 -1.62
CA ARG A 35 -14.66 54.77 -0.76
C ARG A 35 -14.68 53.50 0.05
N TRP A 36 -15.84 52.94 0.36
CA TRP A 36 -15.99 51.72 1.16
C TRP A 36 -16.19 50.46 0.37
N ILE A 37 -16.68 50.58 -0.90
CA ILE A 37 -16.93 49.41 -1.76
C ILE A 37 -15.63 48.81 -2.26
N THR A 38 -14.61 49.59 -2.56
CA THR A 38 -13.32 49.10 -3.04
C THR A 38 -12.65 48.14 -2.05
N PRO A 39 -12.52 48.48 -0.72
CA PRO A 39 -11.93 47.53 0.22
C PRO A 39 -12.80 46.31 0.49
N ILE A 40 -14.12 46.41 0.42
CA ILE A 40 -15.02 45.26 0.59
C ILE A 40 -14.89 44.31 -0.59
N VAL A 41 -14.84 44.80 -1.82
CA VAL A 41 -14.64 43.95 -3.02
C VAL A 41 -13.25 43.31 -3.01
N MET A 42 -12.22 44.04 -2.58
CA MET A 42 -10.87 43.47 -2.41
C MET A 42 -10.84 42.38 -1.33
N LEU A 43 -11.54 42.59 -0.21
CA LEU A 43 -11.63 41.58 0.85
C LEU A 43 -12.35 40.31 0.39
N LEU A 44 -13.45 40.48 -0.37
CA LEU A 44 -14.18 39.34 -0.95
C LEU A 44 -13.35 38.58 -1.99
N LEU A 45 -12.57 39.29 -2.81
CA LEU A 45 -11.63 38.66 -3.75
C LEU A 45 -10.52 37.91 -3.03
N LEU A 46 -9.94 38.48 -1.98
CA LEU A 46 -8.94 37.81 -1.14
C LEU A 46 -9.52 36.58 -0.43
N LEU A 47 -10.72 36.68 0.13
CA LEU A 47 -11.43 35.53 0.72
C LEU A 47 -11.74 34.45 -0.33
N GLY A 48 -12.11 34.81 -1.55
CA GLY A 48 -12.32 33.91 -2.66
C GLY A 48 -11.03 33.18 -3.07
N ILE A 49 -9.89 33.87 -3.10
CA ILE A 49 -8.58 33.28 -3.40
C ILE A 49 -8.15 32.32 -2.29
N VAL A 50 -8.32 32.72 -1.02
CA VAL A 50 -7.98 31.85 0.13
C VAL A 50 -8.88 30.61 0.16
N ALA A 51 -10.19 30.77 -0.03
CA ALA A 51 -11.12 29.66 -0.12
C ALA A 51 -10.79 28.72 -1.32
N GLY A 52 -10.46 29.29 -2.48
CA GLY A 52 -9.99 28.54 -3.63
C GLY A 52 -8.70 27.79 -3.37
N ALA A 53 -7.72 28.39 -2.70
CA ALA A 53 -6.46 27.75 -2.32
C ALA A 53 -6.69 26.60 -1.32
N VAL A 54 -7.60 26.75 -0.37
CA VAL A 54 -7.95 25.68 0.59
C VAL A 54 -8.66 24.53 -0.11
N ILE A 55 -9.55 24.80 -1.08
CA ILE A 55 -10.22 23.76 -1.86
C ILE A 55 -9.23 23.03 -2.76
N VAL A 56 -8.28 23.73 -3.38
CA VAL A 56 -7.24 23.12 -4.22
C VAL A 56 -6.25 22.30 -3.37
N SER A 57 -5.93 22.74 -2.16
CA SER A 57 -5.07 21.96 -1.25
C SER A 57 -5.77 20.75 -0.64
N SER A 58 -7.11 20.70 -0.63
CA SER A 58 -7.90 19.55 -0.23
C SER A 58 -8.21 18.57 -1.38
N VAL A 59 -7.78 18.87 -2.61
CA VAL A 59 -7.74 17.85 -3.65
C VAL A 59 -6.76 16.79 -3.16
N THR A 60 -7.33 15.76 -2.59
CA THR A 60 -6.65 14.53 -2.22
C THR A 60 -5.75 14.18 -3.40
N GLN A 61 -4.45 14.25 -3.21
CA GLN A 61 -3.52 13.67 -4.15
C GLN A 61 -3.96 12.22 -4.26
N ARG A 62 -4.70 11.87 -5.29
CA ARG A 62 -4.81 10.48 -5.67
C ARG A 62 -3.37 10.11 -5.99
N HIS A 63 -2.73 9.40 -5.07
CA HIS A 63 -1.58 8.60 -5.42
C HIS A 63 -2.06 7.69 -6.54
N VAL A 64 -1.85 8.12 -7.77
CA VAL A 64 -1.87 7.20 -8.89
C VAL A 64 -0.66 6.33 -8.60
N GLN A 65 -0.89 5.16 -8.02
CA GLN A 65 0.09 4.10 -7.96
C GLN A 65 0.40 3.74 -9.41
N LEU A 66 1.39 4.43 -9.94
CA LEU A 66 2.03 4.01 -11.17
C LEU A 66 2.83 2.79 -10.77
N ASP A 67 2.36 1.62 -11.17
CA ASP A 67 3.22 0.45 -11.28
C ASP A 67 4.29 0.82 -12.31
N ASP A 68 5.39 1.36 -11.80
CA ASP A 68 6.53 1.80 -12.61
C ASP A 68 7.37 0.60 -13.09
N GLY A 69 6.95 -0.62 -12.74
CA GLY A 69 7.65 -1.85 -13.06
C GLY A 69 8.99 -1.96 -12.35
N THR A 70 9.17 -1.29 -11.21
CA THR A 70 10.39 -1.40 -10.41
C THR A 70 10.27 -2.52 -9.37
N VAL A 71 11.37 -3.22 -9.14
CA VAL A 71 11.50 -4.29 -8.15
C VAL A 71 12.75 -4.06 -7.33
N TRP A 72 12.63 -4.16 -6.02
CA TRP A 72 13.77 -4.14 -5.13
C TRP A 72 14.41 -5.53 -5.05
N VAL A 73 15.70 -5.59 -5.30
CA VAL A 73 16.50 -6.81 -5.21
C VAL A 73 17.53 -6.64 -4.11
N THR A 74 17.62 -7.62 -3.21
CA THR A 74 18.55 -7.59 -2.09
C THR A 74 19.73 -8.53 -2.31
N SER A 75 20.93 -8.06 -2.03
CA SER A 75 22.14 -8.88 -1.85
C SER A 75 22.47 -8.92 -0.37
N LEU A 76 22.15 -10.03 0.29
CA LEU A 76 22.47 -10.23 1.71
C LEU A 76 23.99 -10.27 1.95
N LYS A 77 24.76 -10.80 1.00
CA LYS A 77 26.23 -10.84 1.05
C LYS A 77 26.81 -9.44 1.08
N ASP A 78 26.35 -8.57 0.21
CA ASP A 78 26.86 -7.21 0.07
C ASP A 78 26.13 -6.20 0.95
N ARG A 79 25.06 -6.64 1.63
CA ARG A 79 24.18 -5.81 2.48
C ARG A 79 23.67 -4.59 1.72
N LYS A 80 23.19 -4.83 0.49
CA LYS A 80 22.65 -3.80 -0.41
C LYS A 80 21.29 -4.21 -0.92
N ALA A 81 20.42 -3.24 -1.12
CA ALA A 81 19.25 -3.37 -1.97
C ALA A 81 19.40 -2.42 -3.14
N ALA A 82 19.01 -2.87 -4.31
CA ALA A 82 18.96 -2.05 -5.51
C ALA A 82 17.53 -2.07 -6.06
N ARG A 83 17.04 -0.91 -6.47
CA ARG A 83 15.80 -0.80 -7.22
C ARG A 83 16.11 -1.05 -8.69
N PHE A 84 15.51 -2.06 -9.25
CA PHE A 84 15.70 -2.48 -10.63
C PHE A 84 14.44 -2.16 -11.43
N ASN A 85 14.59 -1.36 -12.47
CA ASN A 85 13.52 -1.07 -13.42
C ASN A 85 13.50 -2.18 -14.49
N VAL A 86 12.46 -3.01 -14.45
CA VAL A 86 12.32 -4.16 -15.34
C VAL A 86 12.18 -3.74 -16.80
N ARG A 87 11.55 -2.59 -17.07
CA ARG A 87 11.33 -2.09 -18.44
C ARG A 87 12.65 -1.63 -19.07
N ASN A 88 13.45 -0.89 -18.31
CA ASN A 88 14.73 -0.34 -18.79
C ASN A 88 15.88 -1.32 -18.59
N ARG A 89 15.68 -2.40 -17.83
CA ARG A 89 16.70 -3.40 -17.46
C ARG A 89 17.92 -2.79 -16.76
N ASP A 90 17.68 -1.78 -15.94
CA ASP A 90 18.72 -1.04 -15.23
C ASP A 90 18.39 -0.86 -13.76
N ALA A 91 19.43 -0.74 -12.93
CA ALA A 91 19.31 -0.40 -11.52
C ALA A 91 19.47 1.12 -11.38
N ASP A 92 18.39 1.79 -10.99
CA ASP A 92 18.32 3.26 -10.95
C ASP A 92 18.55 3.82 -9.54
N ALA A 93 18.53 2.98 -8.51
CA ALA A 93 18.74 3.39 -7.14
C ALA A 93 19.29 2.26 -6.28
N GLY A 94 19.88 2.60 -5.15
CA GLY A 94 20.39 1.60 -4.20
C GLY A 94 20.49 2.12 -2.79
N VAL A 95 20.28 1.22 -1.82
CA VAL A 95 20.46 1.46 -0.39
C VAL A 95 21.48 0.45 0.12
N ALA A 96 22.46 0.92 0.88
CA ALA A 96 23.43 0.06 1.56
C ALA A 96 23.15 0.04 3.06
N SER A 97 23.25 -1.13 3.67
CA SER A 97 23.07 -1.31 5.11
C SER A 97 24.35 -1.80 5.79
N THR A 98 24.58 -1.32 6.99
CA THR A 98 25.62 -1.84 7.87
C THR A 98 25.10 -2.94 8.81
N ALA A 99 23.79 -3.14 8.88
CA ALA A 99 23.17 -4.13 9.74
C ALA A 99 23.45 -5.55 9.27
N ALA A 100 23.66 -6.47 10.21
CA ALA A 100 23.85 -7.89 9.91
C ALA A 100 22.59 -8.54 9.32
N ARG A 101 21.42 -7.96 9.61
CA ARG A 101 20.13 -8.38 9.08
C ARG A 101 19.54 -7.22 8.28
N PHE A 102 19.22 -7.50 7.04
CA PHE A 102 18.68 -6.55 6.08
C PHE A 102 17.66 -7.25 5.19
N ASP A 103 16.48 -6.71 5.07
CA ASP A 103 15.41 -7.27 4.23
C ASP A 103 14.55 -6.15 3.65
N VAL A 104 13.95 -6.40 2.50
CA VAL A 104 13.05 -5.47 1.81
C VAL A 104 11.72 -6.17 1.57
N ALA A 105 10.65 -5.57 2.05
CA ALA A 105 9.29 -5.95 1.72
C ALA A 105 8.69 -4.88 0.82
N GLN A 106 8.22 -5.29 -0.35
CA GLN A 106 7.66 -4.39 -1.36
C GLN A 106 6.33 -4.92 -1.85
N HIS A 107 5.42 -4.00 -2.11
CA HIS A 107 4.20 -4.24 -2.86
C HIS A 107 3.79 -2.95 -3.58
N ASP A 108 3.69 -3.00 -4.91
CA ASP A 108 3.46 -1.83 -5.77
C ASP A 108 4.43 -0.68 -5.41
N GLY A 109 3.91 0.53 -5.16
CA GLY A 109 4.71 1.68 -4.75
C GLY A 109 5.17 1.70 -3.29
N SER A 110 4.66 0.81 -2.44
CA SER A 110 4.99 0.77 -1.00
C SER A 110 6.20 -0.12 -0.74
N THR A 111 7.24 0.44 -0.13
CA THR A 111 8.48 -0.29 0.18
C THR A 111 8.87 -0.06 1.63
N VAL A 112 9.08 -1.15 2.37
CA VAL A 112 9.57 -1.13 3.74
C VAL A 112 10.90 -1.88 3.81
N ILE A 113 11.93 -1.20 4.27
CA ILE A 113 13.26 -1.78 4.53
C ILE A 113 13.38 -2.06 6.02
N SER A 114 13.79 -3.28 6.35
CA SER A 114 14.07 -3.71 7.73
C SER A 114 15.56 -3.92 7.93
N GLU A 115 16.15 -3.16 8.84
CA GLU A 115 17.59 -3.17 9.15
C GLU A 115 17.82 -3.41 10.64
N GLY A 116 18.31 -4.58 11.01
CA GLY A 116 18.57 -4.90 12.41
C GLY A 116 17.35 -4.72 13.31
N THR A 117 17.28 -3.60 14.00
CA THR A 117 16.16 -3.21 14.89
C THR A 117 15.36 -2.00 14.39
N LYS A 118 15.50 -1.61 13.15
CA LYS A 118 14.77 -0.50 12.52
C LYS A 118 14.00 -1.00 11.32
N ALA A 119 12.79 -0.51 11.12
CA ALA A 119 12.04 -0.62 9.87
C ALA A 119 11.69 0.77 9.37
N SER A 120 11.93 1.01 8.08
CA SER A 120 11.76 2.32 7.44
C SER A 120 10.92 2.18 6.18
N ASN A 121 10.00 3.10 5.95
CA ASN A 121 9.38 3.21 4.64
C ASN A 121 10.24 4.08 3.72
N ILE A 122 10.32 3.67 2.47
CA ILE A 122 11.10 4.34 1.43
C ILE A 122 10.14 5.03 0.47
N GLU A 123 10.33 6.32 0.31
CA GLU A 123 9.65 7.11 -0.72
C GLU A 123 10.18 6.73 -2.10
N ALA A 124 9.30 6.21 -2.96
CA ALA A 124 9.71 5.69 -4.26
C ALA A 124 10.29 6.76 -5.19
N SER A 125 9.81 7.99 -5.11
CA SER A 125 10.22 9.09 -5.99
C SER A 125 11.64 9.61 -5.69
N THR A 126 12.02 9.65 -4.42
CA THR A 126 13.30 10.21 -3.95
C THR A 126 14.29 9.14 -3.49
N VAL A 127 13.82 7.89 -3.35
CA VAL A 127 14.59 6.77 -2.80
C VAL A 127 15.19 7.11 -1.42
N SER A 128 14.43 7.87 -0.66
CA SER A 128 14.82 8.31 0.68
C SER A 128 13.89 7.73 1.74
N GLU A 129 14.42 7.62 2.95
CA GLU A 129 13.62 7.23 4.11
C GLU A 129 12.61 8.34 4.44
N SER A 130 11.33 8.02 4.47
CA SER A 130 10.24 8.96 4.80
C SER A 130 9.70 8.79 6.21
N GLY A 131 10.00 7.68 6.88
CA GLY A 131 9.64 7.42 8.26
C GLY A 131 10.21 6.10 8.74
N ASN A 132 10.38 5.95 10.06
CA ASN A 132 10.89 4.71 10.63
C ASN A 132 10.24 4.36 11.97
N THR A 133 10.35 3.09 12.35
CA THR A 133 9.95 2.56 13.64
C THR A 133 10.98 1.56 14.17
N THR A 134 10.96 1.38 15.49
CA THR A 134 11.81 0.36 16.15
C THR A 134 11.12 -1.00 16.11
N ILE A 135 11.83 -2.01 15.62
CA ILE A 135 11.41 -3.41 15.61
C ILE A 135 12.39 -4.26 16.42
N LYS A 136 12.02 -5.51 16.73
CA LYS A 136 12.95 -6.48 17.31
C LYS A 136 13.66 -7.26 16.21
N SER A 137 14.86 -7.73 16.48
CA SER A 137 15.68 -8.49 15.50
C SER A 137 15.06 -9.82 15.05
N ASP A 138 14.09 -10.34 15.80
CA ASP A 138 13.35 -11.56 15.48
C ASP A 138 12.01 -11.29 14.77
N MET A 139 11.82 -10.08 14.27
CA MET A 139 10.65 -9.71 13.46
C MET A 139 10.91 -9.88 11.96
N ARG A 140 9.86 -10.24 11.24
CA ARG A 140 9.79 -10.25 9.78
C ARG A 140 8.73 -9.28 9.32
N THR A 141 9.01 -8.57 8.25
CA THR A 141 8.09 -7.61 7.61
C THR A 141 7.45 -8.24 6.38
N VAL A 142 6.16 -8.04 6.19
CA VAL A 142 5.42 -8.39 4.98
C VAL A 142 4.56 -7.19 4.59
N VAL A 143 4.52 -6.88 3.30
CA VAL A 143 3.75 -5.74 2.74
C VAL A 143 2.80 -6.25 1.67
N GLY A 144 1.61 -5.68 1.60
CA GLY A 144 0.62 -5.90 0.55
C GLY A 144 -0.38 -4.75 0.53
N GLY A 145 -0.74 -4.26 -0.65
CA GLY A 145 -1.45 -2.98 -0.77
C GLY A 145 -0.72 -1.89 0.01
N ASN A 146 -1.46 -1.04 0.69
CA ASN A 146 -0.91 -0.05 1.63
C ASN A 146 -0.82 -0.60 3.08
N THR A 147 -0.64 -1.90 3.27
CA THR A 147 -0.58 -2.51 4.60
C THR A 147 0.77 -3.15 4.84
N ALA A 148 1.42 -2.78 5.94
CA ALA A 148 2.59 -3.45 6.48
C ALA A 148 2.21 -4.28 7.71
N ALA A 149 2.74 -5.50 7.79
CA ALA A 149 2.60 -6.36 8.94
C ALA A 149 3.98 -6.80 9.46
N PHE A 150 4.20 -6.66 10.76
CA PHE A 150 5.38 -7.16 11.46
C PHE A 150 4.99 -8.39 12.27
N ILE A 151 5.64 -9.52 12.03
CA ILE A 151 5.48 -10.73 12.87
C ILE A 151 6.75 -11.01 13.64
N ASN A 152 6.62 -11.20 14.95
CA ASN A 152 7.66 -11.79 15.74
C ASN A 152 7.67 -13.32 15.52
N VAL A 153 8.71 -13.84 14.88
CA VAL A 153 8.76 -15.25 14.46
C VAL A 153 8.83 -16.26 15.63
N LYS A 154 9.20 -15.82 16.84
CA LYS A 154 9.26 -16.66 18.03
C LYS A 154 7.92 -16.73 18.75
N THR A 155 7.25 -15.60 18.89
CA THR A 155 6.02 -15.50 19.69
C THR A 155 4.75 -15.55 18.83
N GLY A 156 4.85 -15.29 17.52
CA GLY A 156 3.71 -15.15 16.62
C GLY A 156 2.86 -13.90 16.86
N ASN A 157 3.38 -12.93 17.60
CA ASN A 157 2.71 -11.63 17.75
C ASN A 157 2.82 -10.83 16.46
N VAL A 158 1.71 -10.22 16.06
CA VAL A 158 1.61 -9.48 14.78
C VAL A 158 1.10 -8.07 15.02
N TRP A 159 1.80 -7.10 14.47
CA TRP A 159 1.42 -5.68 14.39
C TRP A 159 1.09 -5.35 12.96
N VAL A 160 0.05 -4.55 12.76
CA VAL A 160 -0.47 -4.18 11.43
C VAL A 160 -0.69 -2.69 11.39
N GLY A 161 -0.23 -2.04 10.33
CA GLY A 161 -0.39 -0.62 10.11
C GLY A 161 -0.13 -0.23 8.65
N SER A 162 0.00 1.07 8.37
CA SER A 162 0.25 1.55 7.02
C SER A 162 1.70 1.29 6.58
N ALA A 163 1.86 0.80 5.35
CA ALA A 163 3.17 0.65 4.72
C ALA A 163 3.81 1.99 4.37
N ASP A 164 3.01 3.04 4.16
CA ASP A 164 3.50 4.39 3.85
C ASP A 164 3.77 5.22 5.11
N ASP A 165 3.36 4.73 6.27
CA ASP A 165 3.56 5.39 7.56
C ASP A 165 3.92 4.39 8.66
N VAL A 166 5.04 3.70 8.51
CA VAL A 166 5.50 2.70 9.50
C VAL A 166 5.81 3.30 10.87
N LYS A 167 6.09 4.61 10.94
CA LYS A 167 6.32 5.32 12.21
C LYS A 167 5.08 5.37 13.11
N SER A 168 3.88 5.19 12.55
CA SER A 168 2.62 5.10 13.31
C SER A 168 2.46 3.78 14.06
N MET A 169 3.32 2.79 13.81
CA MET A 169 3.39 1.52 14.53
C MET A 169 4.65 1.44 15.37
N ASN A 170 4.53 1.02 16.62
CA ASN A 170 5.70 0.72 17.44
C ASN A 170 5.58 -0.69 18.04
N PRO A 171 6.13 -1.73 17.38
CA PRO A 171 6.05 -3.10 17.86
C PRO A 171 6.73 -3.37 19.21
N THR A 172 7.47 -2.41 19.76
CA THR A 172 8.10 -2.53 21.07
C THR A 172 7.20 -2.05 22.22
N THR A 173 6.27 -1.14 21.94
CA THR A 173 5.36 -0.54 22.94
C THR A 173 3.90 -0.88 22.70
N ASP A 174 3.50 -1.03 21.44
CA ASP A 174 2.11 -1.25 21.08
C ASP A 174 1.68 -2.71 21.32
N SER A 175 0.42 -2.90 21.65
CA SER A 175 -0.16 -4.24 21.74
C SER A 175 -0.29 -4.86 20.35
N PRO A 176 0.04 -6.16 20.18
CA PRO A 176 -0.12 -6.84 18.90
C PRO A 176 -1.61 -6.97 18.53
N LYS A 177 -1.92 -6.77 17.26
CA LYS A 177 -3.29 -6.98 16.73
C LYS A 177 -3.67 -8.46 16.70
N MET A 178 -2.72 -9.36 16.40
CA MET A 178 -2.96 -10.80 16.42
C MET A 178 -1.91 -11.51 17.26
N LYS A 179 -2.33 -12.61 17.91
CA LYS A 179 -1.46 -13.52 18.68
C LYS A 179 -1.58 -14.92 18.08
N LEU A 180 -0.64 -15.29 17.23
CA LEU A 180 -0.68 -16.55 16.49
C LEU A 180 0.07 -17.69 17.21
N GLY A 181 0.87 -17.35 18.21
CA GLY A 181 1.72 -18.31 18.91
C GLY A 181 2.96 -18.71 18.11
N SER A 182 3.82 -19.52 18.73
CA SER A 182 5.03 -20.01 18.08
C SER A 182 4.69 -20.79 16.80
N GLY A 183 5.48 -20.58 15.75
CA GLY A 183 5.22 -21.19 14.45
C GLY A 183 4.12 -20.53 13.63
N GLY A 184 3.48 -19.47 14.16
CA GLY A 184 2.49 -18.70 13.42
C GLY A 184 3.06 -18.11 12.12
N ARG A 185 2.20 -17.96 11.13
CA ARG A 185 2.55 -17.46 9.79
C ARG A 185 1.61 -16.33 9.41
N ILE A 186 2.09 -15.39 8.62
CA ILE A 186 1.26 -14.32 8.03
C ILE A 186 1.43 -14.26 6.52
N ALA A 187 0.39 -13.75 5.87
CA ALA A 187 0.40 -13.32 4.48
C ALA A 187 -0.40 -12.03 4.38
N VAL A 188 0.03 -11.11 3.53
CA VAL A 188 -0.70 -9.86 3.23
C VAL A 188 -1.10 -9.92 1.78
N THR A 189 -2.40 -9.75 1.50
CA THR A 189 -2.94 -9.79 0.15
C THR A 189 -2.73 -8.48 -0.58
N HIS A 190 -2.93 -8.49 -1.89
CA HIS A 190 -2.78 -7.30 -2.73
C HIS A 190 -3.72 -6.15 -2.31
N ASP A 191 -4.91 -6.47 -1.84
CA ASP A 191 -5.88 -5.50 -1.31
C ASP A 191 -5.60 -5.07 0.15
N GLY A 192 -4.47 -5.51 0.73
CA GLY A 192 -4.00 -5.09 2.05
C GLY A 192 -4.59 -5.86 3.23
N VAL A 193 -5.31 -6.96 3.00
CA VAL A 193 -5.82 -7.79 4.10
C VAL A 193 -4.68 -8.66 4.64
N VAL A 194 -4.46 -8.60 5.95
CA VAL A 194 -3.48 -9.43 6.66
C VAL A 194 -4.14 -10.69 7.17
N TYR A 195 -3.69 -11.84 6.69
CA TYR A 195 -4.09 -13.14 7.20
C TYR A 195 -3.01 -13.71 8.11
N GLY A 196 -3.43 -14.26 9.25
CA GLY A 196 -2.56 -14.92 10.21
C GLY A 196 -3.03 -16.35 10.47
N TYR A 197 -2.14 -17.33 10.29
CA TYR A 197 -2.38 -18.74 10.63
C TYR A 197 -1.80 -19.08 11.99
N ARG A 198 -2.64 -19.60 12.89
CA ARG A 198 -2.26 -20.05 14.22
C ARG A 198 -2.10 -21.57 14.22
N THR A 199 -0.89 -22.04 14.49
CA THR A 199 -0.55 -23.48 14.39
C THR A 199 -1.18 -24.34 15.47
N SER A 200 -1.49 -23.77 16.64
CA SER A 200 -2.00 -24.52 17.78
C SER A 200 -3.39 -25.11 17.59
N ASP A 201 -4.25 -24.47 16.82
CA ASP A 201 -5.64 -24.85 16.59
C ASP A 201 -6.09 -24.74 15.12
N GLY A 202 -5.16 -24.39 14.23
CA GLY A 202 -5.45 -24.20 12.82
C GLY A 202 -6.32 -22.98 12.51
N ALA A 203 -6.53 -22.06 13.45
CA ALA A 203 -7.31 -20.87 13.22
C ALA A 203 -6.62 -19.92 12.25
N VAL A 204 -7.37 -19.41 11.28
CA VAL A 204 -6.97 -18.30 10.44
C VAL A 204 -7.67 -17.05 10.96
N LEU A 205 -6.90 -16.04 11.28
CA LEU A 205 -7.36 -14.71 11.67
C LEU A 205 -7.12 -13.76 10.51
N SER A 206 -7.97 -12.74 10.35
CA SER A 206 -7.76 -11.70 9.36
C SER A 206 -7.91 -10.31 9.97
N VAL A 207 -7.20 -9.33 9.38
CA VAL A 207 -7.29 -7.90 9.67
C VAL A 207 -7.42 -7.18 8.35
N ASP A 208 -8.51 -6.45 8.17
CA ASP A 208 -8.80 -5.72 6.94
C ASP A 208 -8.11 -4.35 6.96
N GLY A 209 -6.98 -4.27 6.27
CA GLY A 209 -6.18 -3.06 6.14
C GLY A 209 -5.51 -2.59 7.44
N PRO A 210 -4.85 -1.41 7.38
CA PRO A 210 -4.02 -0.88 8.47
C PRO A 210 -4.80 -0.59 9.77
N GLN A 211 -6.07 -0.21 9.67
CA GLN A 211 -6.91 0.18 10.80
C GLN A 211 -7.91 -0.91 11.21
N GLY A 212 -7.94 -2.03 10.49
CA GLY A 212 -8.87 -3.13 10.76
C GLY A 212 -8.70 -3.74 12.15
N THR A 213 -9.77 -4.38 12.63
CA THR A 213 -9.77 -5.19 13.85
C THR A 213 -9.63 -6.67 13.49
N PRO A 214 -8.94 -7.46 14.30
CA PRO A 214 -8.79 -8.89 14.02
C PRO A 214 -10.12 -9.64 14.18
N GLY A 215 -10.41 -10.49 13.20
CA GLY A 215 -11.54 -11.41 13.20
C GLY A 215 -11.07 -12.84 12.91
N LYS A 216 -11.87 -13.84 13.29
CA LYS A 216 -11.63 -15.22 12.87
C LYS A 216 -12.28 -15.41 11.50
N ASP A 217 -11.46 -15.78 10.51
CA ASP A 217 -11.89 -15.96 9.13
C ASP A 217 -12.22 -17.42 8.82
N ALA A 218 -11.32 -18.34 9.20
CA ALA A 218 -11.48 -19.75 8.88
C ALA A 218 -10.78 -20.66 9.91
N THR A 219 -10.87 -21.97 9.69
CA THR A 219 -10.07 -22.97 10.38
C THR A 219 -9.55 -23.99 9.37
N ILE A 220 -8.25 -24.23 9.34
CA ILE A 220 -7.61 -25.28 8.53
C ILE A 220 -7.23 -26.41 9.48
N LYS A 221 -7.82 -27.58 9.26
CA LYS A 221 -7.62 -28.77 10.11
C LYS A 221 -6.54 -29.70 9.52
N GLY A 222 -5.83 -30.41 10.38
CA GLY A 222 -4.91 -31.49 10.00
C GLY A 222 -3.55 -31.04 9.47
N ALA A 223 -3.27 -29.74 9.37
CA ALA A 223 -1.97 -29.27 8.97
C ALA A 223 -0.94 -29.49 10.09
N THR A 224 0.11 -30.24 9.77
CA THR A 224 1.25 -30.51 10.66
C THR A 224 2.54 -30.03 10.00
N ASN A 225 3.55 -29.70 10.81
CA ASN A 225 4.86 -29.24 10.31
C ASN A 225 4.71 -28.10 9.28
N VAL A 226 4.00 -27.05 9.68
CA VAL A 226 3.69 -25.93 8.78
C VAL A 226 4.95 -25.22 8.32
N GLU A 227 5.20 -25.27 7.03
CA GLU A 227 6.38 -24.70 6.36
C GLU A 227 6.06 -23.35 5.72
N SER A 228 4.92 -23.26 5.04
CA SER A 228 4.52 -22.08 4.30
C SER A 228 3.03 -21.79 4.46
N PHE A 229 2.66 -20.52 4.31
CA PHE A 229 1.29 -20.03 4.37
C PHE A 229 1.09 -18.94 3.32
N THR A 230 -0.02 -18.98 2.63
CA THR A 230 -0.42 -17.97 1.64
C THR A 230 -1.94 -17.83 1.55
N VAL A 231 -2.39 -16.91 0.72
CA VAL A 231 -3.81 -16.74 0.35
C VAL A 231 -3.93 -16.79 -1.16
N VAL A 232 -4.79 -17.64 -1.67
CA VAL A 232 -5.10 -17.78 -3.09
C VAL A 232 -6.53 -17.26 -3.33
N GLY A 233 -6.64 -16.12 -3.98
CA GLY A 233 -7.89 -15.35 -3.97
C GLY A 233 -8.25 -14.93 -2.54
N LYS A 234 -9.32 -15.51 -1.97
CA LYS A 234 -9.72 -15.33 -0.56
C LYS A 234 -9.56 -16.60 0.27
N THR A 235 -8.91 -17.64 -0.29
CA THR A 235 -8.76 -18.93 0.38
C THR A 235 -7.39 -19.03 1.01
N PRO A 236 -7.29 -19.10 2.36
CA PRO A 236 -6.03 -19.34 3.03
C PRO A 236 -5.57 -20.78 2.78
N VAL A 237 -4.28 -20.94 2.48
CA VAL A 237 -3.63 -22.22 2.18
C VAL A 237 -2.36 -22.36 3.01
N VAL A 238 -2.19 -23.51 3.60
CA VAL A 238 -0.99 -23.91 4.36
C VAL A 238 -0.32 -25.09 3.66
N ALA A 239 1.00 -25.07 3.54
CA ALA A 239 1.78 -26.22 3.15
C ALA A 239 2.60 -26.76 4.32
N GLY A 240 2.67 -28.09 4.42
CA GLY A 240 3.46 -28.80 5.40
C GLY A 240 3.38 -30.30 5.25
N ALA A 241 4.44 -31.01 5.59
CA ALA A 241 4.51 -32.47 5.49
C ALA A 241 4.12 -33.04 4.11
N GLY A 242 4.52 -32.36 3.01
CA GLY A 242 4.25 -32.80 1.64
C GLY A 242 2.80 -32.61 1.15
N LYS A 243 1.98 -31.88 1.91
CA LYS A 243 0.57 -31.61 1.61
C LYS A 243 0.26 -30.11 1.63
N ALA A 244 -0.73 -29.72 0.86
CA ALA A 244 -1.41 -28.43 0.99
C ALA A 244 -2.76 -28.64 1.69
N PHE A 245 -3.11 -27.71 2.59
CA PHE A 245 -4.34 -27.71 3.37
C PHE A 245 -5.06 -26.39 3.20
N TRP A 246 -6.39 -26.43 3.10
CA TRP A 246 -7.27 -25.25 3.10
C TRP A 246 -8.54 -25.54 3.88
N PRO A 247 -9.42 -24.58 4.17
CA PRO A 247 -10.57 -24.80 5.07
C PRO A 247 -11.50 -25.94 4.66
N LYS A 248 -11.56 -26.25 3.35
CA LYS A 248 -12.49 -27.27 2.80
C LYS A 248 -11.82 -28.58 2.42
N GLY A 249 -10.50 -28.73 2.60
CA GLY A 249 -9.83 -29.96 2.20
C GLY A 249 -8.31 -29.91 2.26
N SER A 250 -7.69 -30.92 1.69
CA SER A 250 -6.24 -31.02 1.53
C SER A 250 -5.91 -31.81 0.25
N ALA A 251 -4.70 -31.67 -0.24
CA ALA A 251 -4.16 -32.45 -1.35
C ALA A 251 -2.68 -32.74 -1.12
N ASP A 252 -2.23 -33.89 -1.62
CA ASP A 252 -0.81 -34.21 -1.71
C ASP A 252 -0.18 -33.34 -2.82
N ILE A 253 0.96 -32.71 -2.51
CA ILE A 253 1.69 -31.88 -3.47
C ILE A 253 2.83 -32.62 -4.15
N GLY A 254 3.06 -33.88 -3.79
CA GLY A 254 4.04 -34.76 -4.43
C GLY A 254 5.50 -34.30 -4.35
N LEU A 255 5.78 -33.28 -3.54
CA LEU A 255 7.10 -32.70 -3.39
C LEU A 255 7.82 -33.30 -2.18
N GLN A 256 9.10 -33.59 -2.36
CA GLN A 256 10.00 -33.97 -1.27
C GLN A 256 10.80 -32.74 -0.86
N GLY A 257 10.92 -32.52 0.46
CA GLY A 257 11.63 -31.41 1.03
C GLY A 257 10.69 -30.29 1.48
N GLN A 258 11.24 -29.11 1.72
CA GLN A 258 10.48 -27.96 2.23
C GLN A 258 9.59 -27.38 1.13
N ALA A 259 8.31 -27.26 1.41
CA ALA A 259 7.35 -26.66 0.50
C ALA A 259 7.30 -25.14 0.67
N THR A 260 7.35 -24.42 -0.44
CA THR A 260 7.15 -22.97 -0.50
C THR A 260 5.94 -22.67 -1.38
N LEU A 261 4.95 -22.00 -0.82
CA LEU A 261 3.79 -21.49 -1.54
C LEU A 261 4.13 -20.15 -2.19
N GLN A 262 3.46 -19.85 -3.30
CA GLN A 262 3.54 -18.53 -3.92
C GLN A 262 3.14 -17.41 -2.95
N ALA A 263 3.52 -16.18 -3.26
CA ALA A 263 2.94 -14.99 -2.63
C ALA A 263 1.42 -14.93 -2.89
N PRO A 264 0.64 -14.20 -2.08
CA PRO A 264 -0.79 -14.03 -2.32
C PRO A 264 -1.06 -13.57 -3.75
N SER A 265 -2.09 -14.14 -4.38
CA SER A 265 -2.42 -13.83 -5.77
C SER A 265 -2.97 -12.41 -5.92
N THR A 266 -2.56 -11.70 -6.96
CA THR A 266 -2.92 -10.30 -7.22
C THR A 266 -4.21 -10.14 -8.03
N ASP A 267 -4.61 -11.16 -8.78
CA ASP A 267 -5.64 -11.10 -9.80
C ASP A 267 -7.00 -11.69 -9.38
N GLY A 268 -7.14 -12.06 -8.11
CA GLY A 268 -8.35 -12.70 -7.60
C GLY A 268 -8.60 -14.11 -8.14
N ARG A 269 -7.72 -14.65 -8.99
CA ARG A 269 -7.81 -16.01 -9.48
C ARG A 269 -7.58 -17.00 -8.34
N GLN A 270 -8.37 -18.06 -8.34
CA GLN A 270 -8.24 -19.13 -7.33
C GLN A 270 -7.22 -20.20 -7.75
N THR A 271 -6.17 -19.78 -8.43
CA THR A 271 -5.08 -20.66 -8.87
C THR A 271 -3.79 -20.30 -8.17
N GLY A 272 -3.06 -21.28 -7.73
CA GLY A 272 -1.79 -21.11 -7.05
C GLY A 272 -0.80 -22.17 -7.47
N TRP A 273 0.46 -21.94 -7.15
CA TRP A 273 1.53 -22.89 -7.35
C TRP A 273 2.31 -23.13 -6.05
N VAL A 274 2.97 -24.28 -5.98
CA VAL A 274 3.84 -24.65 -4.88
C VAL A 274 5.17 -25.13 -5.45
N ALA A 275 6.27 -24.69 -4.84
CA ALA A 275 7.60 -25.16 -5.15
C ALA A 275 8.15 -25.98 -3.98
N GLY A 276 8.85 -27.09 -4.30
CA GLY A 276 9.59 -27.86 -3.32
C GLY A 276 11.09 -27.63 -3.46
N HIS A 277 11.79 -27.47 -2.35
CA HIS A 277 13.23 -27.36 -2.33
C HIS A 277 13.85 -28.63 -1.73
N ARG A 278 14.66 -29.34 -2.53
CA ARG A 278 15.51 -30.41 -2.01
C ARG A 278 16.77 -29.79 -1.41
N HIS A 279 17.04 -30.01 -0.15
CA HIS A 279 18.40 -29.80 0.37
C HIS A 279 19.34 -30.81 -0.30
N GLY A 280 19.95 -30.40 -1.41
CA GLY A 280 21.12 -31.11 -1.96
C GLY A 280 22.28 -30.90 -1.00
N ARG A 281 22.78 -31.96 -0.38
CA ARG A 281 24.16 -31.95 0.11
C ARG A 281 25.04 -31.82 -1.14
N PHE A 282 25.65 -30.67 -1.30
CA PHE A 282 26.83 -30.56 -2.13
C PHE A 282 27.95 -31.26 -1.35
N GLY A 283 28.35 -32.45 -1.82
CA GLY A 283 29.54 -33.16 -1.41
C GLY A 283 30.80 -32.46 -1.94
#